data_8abc6ecdd2e3a61364fa687a2780d05d
#
_entry.id   8abc6ecdd2e3a61364fa687a2780d05d
#
_cell.length_a   1.000
_cell.length_b   1.000
_cell.length_c   1.000
_cell.angle_alpha   90.00
_cell.angle_beta   90.00
_cell.angle_gamma   90.00
#
_symmetry.space_group_name_H-M   'P 1'
#
loop_
_entity.id
_entity.type
_entity.pdbx_description
1 polymer ?
#
loop_
_entity_poly.entity_id
_entity_poly.type
_entity_poly.pdbx_seq_one_letter_code
_entity_poly.pdbx_strand_id
1 'polypeptide(L)'
;MKIVIWGYPLNSHTHSYIHSSFYKAFKHLGHDVHWFHDDEYPEDFNYDDCVFLTEGFADKNIPLRETSTYYVHVCVNPKKYLGKVKKLIDVRYLQELSLIHI
;
A
#
# COMPACT_ATOMS: atom_id res chain seq x y z
N MET A 1 -15.08 -0.94 1.71
CA MET A 1 -13.82 -0.17 1.71
C MET A 1 -13.05 -0.45 0.44
N LYS A 2 -12.51 0.57 -0.17
CA LYS A 2 -11.71 0.44 -1.39
C LYS A 2 -10.23 0.33 -1.02
N ILE A 3 -9.59 -0.78 -1.37
CA ILE A 3 -8.21 -1.09 -1.03
C ILE A 3 -7.40 -1.22 -2.31
N VAL A 4 -6.26 -0.53 -2.36
CA VAL A 4 -5.33 -0.60 -3.48
C VAL A 4 -4.00 -1.15 -2.99
N ILE A 5 -3.62 -2.31 -3.49
CA ILE A 5 -2.30 -2.88 -3.26
C ILE A 5 -1.39 -2.37 -4.37
N TRP A 6 -0.30 -1.72 -3.98
CA TRP A 6 0.64 -1.12 -4.92
C TRP A 6 2.01 -1.74 -4.74
N GLY A 7 2.46 -2.49 -5.72
CA GLY A 7 3.72 -3.18 -5.62
C GLY A 7 3.98 -4.13 -6.78
N TYR A 8 4.96 -4.98 -6.62
CA TYR A 8 5.41 -5.89 -7.66
C TYR A 8 4.29 -6.81 -8.16
N PRO A 9 4.19 -7.02 -9.50
CA PRO A 9 3.22 -7.96 -10.05
C PRO A 9 3.56 -9.40 -9.63
N LEU A 10 2.55 -10.27 -9.69
CA LEU A 10 2.70 -11.67 -9.27
C LEU A 10 3.86 -12.36 -9.98
N ASN A 11 4.66 -13.12 -9.22
CA ASN A 11 5.82 -13.88 -9.69
C ASN A 11 7.03 -13.04 -10.14
N SER A 12 7.02 -11.72 -9.89
CA SER A 12 8.14 -10.85 -10.27
C SER A 12 9.12 -10.60 -9.12
N HIS A 13 8.69 -10.79 -7.87
CA HIS A 13 9.49 -10.49 -6.69
C HIS A 13 8.95 -11.27 -5.49
N THR A 14 9.79 -11.46 -4.44
CA THR A 14 9.33 -12.12 -3.20
C THR A 14 8.13 -11.43 -2.58
N HIS A 15 8.08 -10.10 -2.59
CA HIS A 15 6.97 -9.35 -2.05
C HIS A 15 5.65 -9.58 -2.80
N SER A 16 5.71 -10.11 -4.03
CA SER A 16 4.50 -10.39 -4.80
C SER A 16 3.60 -11.43 -4.11
N TYR A 17 4.19 -12.35 -3.36
CA TYR A 17 3.41 -13.36 -2.60
C TYR A 17 2.67 -12.72 -1.43
N ILE A 18 3.30 -11.73 -0.77
CA ILE A 18 2.66 -10.98 0.30
C ILE A 18 1.47 -10.19 -0.25
N HIS A 19 1.66 -9.51 -1.37
CA HIS A 19 0.58 -8.76 -2.03
C HIS A 19 -0.57 -9.68 -2.45
N SER A 20 -0.24 -10.84 -3.01
CA SER A 20 -1.24 -11.84 -3.41
C SER A 20 -2.07 -12.32 -2.21
N SER A 21 -1.41 -12.56 -1.07
CA SER A 21 -2.08 -13.00 0.16
C SER A 21 -3.05 -11.94 0.68
N PHE A 22 -2.63 -10.68 0.71
CA PHE A 22 -3.50 -9.57 1.11
C PHE A 22 -4.64 -9.38 0.14
N TYR A 23 -4.38 -9.46 -1.15
CA TYR A 23 -5.42 -9.35 -2.18
C TYR A 23 -6.53 -10.37 -1.97
N LYS A 24 -6.14 -11.64 -1.79
CA LYS A 24 -7.10 -12.73 -1.56
C LYS A 24 -7.86 -12.56 -0.26
N ALA A 25 -7.17 -12.18 0.81
CA ALA A 25 -7.78 -12.02 2.13
C ALA A 25 -8.82 -10.90 2.14
N PHE A 26 -8.48 -9.73 1.62
CA PHE A 26 -9.41 -8.61 1.56
C PHE A 26 -10.58 -8.89 0.65
N LYS A 27 -10.35 -9.57 -0.46
CA LYS A 27 -11.43 -9.96 -1.37
C LYS A 27 -12.39 -10.93 -0.72
N HIS A 28 -11.86 -11.90 0.03
CA HIS A 28 -12.67 -12.84 0.81
C HIS A 28 -13.53 -12.13 1.86
N LEU A 29 -13.02 -11.07 2.46
CA LEU A 29 -13.75 -10.26 3.43
C LEU A 29 -14.78 -9.33 2.81
N GLY A 30 -14.90 -9.30 1.48
CA GLY A 30 -15.90 -8.51 0.78
C GLY A 30 -15.49 -7.08 0.46
N HIS A 31 -14.21 -6.74 0.58
CA HIS A 31 -13.72 -5.42 0.22
C HIS A 31 -13.50 -5.28 -1.29
N ASP A 32 -13.55 -4.04 -1.79
CA ASP A 32 -13.23 -3.70 -3.16
C ASP A 32 -11.71 -3.55 -3.28
N VAL A 33 -11.04 -4.61 -3.75
CA VAL A 33 -9.57 -4.71 -3.76
C VAL A 33 -9.04 -4.64 -5.17
N HIS A 34 -8.01 -3.82 -5.36
CA HIS A 34 -7.28 -3.68 -6.63
C HIS A 34 -5.79 -3.85 -6.38
N TRP A 35 -5.08 -4.39 -7.36
CA TRP A 35 -3.64 -4.58 -7.27
C TRP A 35 -2.99 -3.98 -8.51
N PHE A 36 -2.25 -2.90 -8.31
CA PHE A 36 -1.55 -2.16 -9.38
C PHE A 36 -0.05 -2.10 -9.08
N HIS A 37 0.74 -1.72 -10.09
CA HIS A 37 2.17 -1.50 -9.91
C HIS A 37 2.64 -0.32 -10.77
N ASP A 38 3.89 0.13 -10.55
CA ASP A 38 4.43 1.34 -11.16
C ASP A 38 4.40 1.35 -12.69
N ASP A 39 4.51 0.17 -13.31
CA ASP A 39 4.55 0.05 -14.77
C ASP A 39 3.16 -0.13 -15.39
N GLU A 40 2.15 -0.48 -14.59
CA GLU A 40 0.81 -0.74 -15.10
C GLU A 40 -0.23 -0.37 -14.05
N TYR A 41 -0.92 0.73 -14.27
CA TYR A 41 -2.00 1.21 -13.42
C TYR A 41 -2.95 2.09 -14.22
N PRO A 42 -4.27 2.07 -13.91
CA PRO A 42 -5.23 2.94 -14.58
C PRO A 42 -5.12 4.38 -14.07
N GLU A 43 -4.94 5.34 -14.97
CA GLU A 43 -4.88 6.75 -14.61
C GLU A 43 -6.25 7.34 -14.27
N ASP A 44 -7.29 6.76 -14.83
CA ASP A 44 -8.67 7.19 -14.63
C ASP A 44 -9.36 6.56 -13.42
N PHE A 45 -8.65 5.71 -12.67
CA PHE A 45 -9.17 5.11 -11.44
C PHE A 45 -9.29 6.19 -10.36
N ASN A 46 -10.35 6.13 -9.57
CA ASN A 46 -10.54 7.06 -8.45
C ASN A 46 -9.73 6.60 -7.24
N TYR A 47 -8.60 7.25 -7.01
CA TYR A 47 -7.70 6.96 -5.90
C TYR A 47 -8.02 7.70 -4.62
N ASP A 48 -9.11 8.47 -4.60
CA ASP A 48 -9.58 9.16 -3.39
C ASP A 48 -10.27 8.19 -2.44
N ASP A 49 -10.18 8.45 -1.15
CA ASP A 49 -10.80 7.66 -0.08
C ASP A 49 -10.41 6.18 -0.13
N CYS A 50 -9.19 5.89 -0.55
CA CYS A 50 -8.65 4.55 -0.61
C CYS A 50 -7.76 4.25 0.59
N VAL A 51 -7.54 2.95 0.82
CA VAL A 51 -6.47 2.46 1.69
C VAL A 51 -5.43 1.79 0.79
N PHE A 52 -4.23 2.35 0.79
CA PHE A 52 -3.12 1.82 0.01
C PHE A 52 -2.23 0.93 0.87
N LEU A 53 -1.77 -0.17 0.28
CA LEU A 53 -0.76 -1.07 0.88
C LEU A 53 0.40 -1.19 -0.10
N THR A 54 1.60 -0.86 0.34
CA THR A 54 2.80 -0.96 -0.49
C THR A 54 4.01 -1.36 0.37
N GLU A 55 5.01 -1.97 -0.25
CA GLU A 55 6.25 -2.32 0.46
C GLU A 55 7.21 -1.14 0.63
N GLY A 56 7.02 -0.05 -0.13
CA GLY A 56 7.85 1.16 -0.02
C GLY A 56 9.04 1.22 -0.97
N PHE A 57 9.21 0.23 -1.85
CA PHE A 57 10.30 0.20 -2.82
C PHE A 57 9.81 0.36 -4.26
N ALA A 58 8.66 -0.18 -4.60
CA ALA A 58 8.06 -0.09 -5.93
C ALA A 58 6.85 0.85 -5.90
N ASP A 59 7.05 2.05 -5.38
CA ASP A 59 5.99 3.05 -5.19
C ASP A 59 6.30 4.39 -5.86
N LYS A 60 7.15 4.38 -6.89
CA LYS A 60 7.58 5.59 -7.57
C LYS A 60 6.41 6.37 -8.16
N ASN A 61 5.46 5.68 -8.76
CA ASN A 61 4.32 6.29 -9.44
C ASN A 61 3.01 6.19 -8.65
N ILE A 62 3.08 5.80 -7.39
CA ILE A 62 1.88 5.66 -6.56
C ILE A 62 1.12 7.00 -6.46
N PRO A 63 -0.18 7.03 -6.74
CA PRO A 63 -0.97 8.26 -6.64
C PRO A 63 -1.08 8.71 -5.18
N LEU A 64 -0.79 9.98 -4.92
CA LEU A 64 -0.88 10.56 -3.58
C LEU A 64 -2.14 11.42 -3.50
N ARG A 65 -3.03 11.07 -2.56
CA ARG A 65 -4.31 11.76 -2.38
C ARG A 65 -4.51 12.13 -0.91
N GLU A 66 -4.97 13.34 -0.67
CA GLU A 66 -5.21 13.85 0.68
C GLU A 66 -6.33 13.13 1.42
N THR A 67 -7.16 12.40 0.69
CA THR A 67 -8.29 11.65 1.26
C THR A 67 -7.95 10.19 1.52
N SER A 68 -6.77 9.73 1.15
CA SER A 68 -6.38 8.32 1.22
C SER A 68 -5.34 8.06 2.28
N THR A 69 -5.39 6.85 2.87
CA THR A 69 -4.46 6.39 3.90
C THR A 69 -3.47 5.41 3.28
N TYR A 70 -2.20 5.53 3.66
CA TYR A 70 -1.11 4.74 3.09
C TYR A 70 -0.41 3.93 4.16
N TYR A 71 -0.48 2.61 4.04
CA TYR A 71 0.30 1.66 4.84
C TYR A 71 1.52 1.26 4.04
N VAL A 72 2.70 1.64 4.52
CA VAL A 72 3.97 1.37 3.84
C VAL A 72 4.79 0.44 4.71
N HIS A 73 5.18 -0.72 4.17
CA HIS A 73 5.91 -1.73 4.95
C HIS A 73 7.27 -1.19 5.43
N VAL A 74 8.06 -0.65 4.50
CA VAL A 74 9.34 0.00 4.82
C VAL A 74 9.34 1.37 4.18
N CYS A 75 9.08 2.40 4.98
CA CYS A 75 9.00 3.76 4.47
C CYS A 75 10.39 4.39 4.44
N VAL A 76 11.09 4.26 3.31
CA VAL A 76 12.43 4.80 3.15
C VAL A 76 12.43 6.30 2.81
N ASN A 77 11.31 6.82 2.34
CA ASN A 77 11.18 8.24 2.00
C ASN A 77 9.84 8.81 2.49
N PRO A 78 9.72 9.07 3.81
CA PRO A 78 8.46 9.59 4.35
C PRO A 78 8.10 10.98 3.81
N LYS A 79 9.09 11.78 3.40
CA LYS A 79 8.85 13.13 2.85
C LYS A 79 8.01 13.11 1.58
N LYS A 80 8.05 12.00 0.83
CA LYS A 80 7.24 11.82 -0.36
C LYS A 80 5.75 11.86 -0.04
N TYR A 81 5.35 11.34 1.12
CA TYR A 81 3.96 11.20 1.55
C TYR A 81 3.47 12.34 2.43
N LEU A 82 4.35 12.87 3.29
CA LEU A 82 3.95 13.86 4.30
C LEU A 82 3.37 15.13 3.67
N GLY A 83 2.21 15.55 4.16
CA GLY A 83 1.51 16.72 3.67
C GLY A 83 0.70 16.49 2.39
N LYS A 84 0.76 15.29 1.82
CA LYS A 84 0.05 14.96 0.56
C LYS A 84 -0.99 13.87 0.73
N VAL A 85 -1.03 13.22 1.87
CA VAL A 85 -1.92 12.10 2.14
C VAL A 85 -2.66 12.33 3.45
N LYS A 86 -3.78 11.64 3.63
CA LYS A 86 -4.58 11.74 4.86
C LYS A 86 -3.80 11.19 6.06
N LYS A 87 -3.18 10.03 5.89
CA LYS A 87 -2.44 9.35 6.94
C LYS A 87 -1.38 8.45 6.35
N LEU A 88 -0.20 8.47 6.95
CA LEU A 88 0.92 7.59 6.59
C LEU A 88 1.24 6.71 7.78
N ILE A 89 1.27 5.38 7.56
CA ILE A 89 1.60 4.41 8.60
C ILE A 89 2.78 3.57 8.12
N ASP A 90 3.91 3.66 8.83
CA ASP A 90 5.07 2.80 8.60
C ASP A 90 4.85 1.50 9.38
N VAL A 91 4.51 0.44 8.68
CA VAL A 91 4.19 -0.85 9.30
C VAL A 91 5.40 -1.44 10.02
N ARG A 92 6.60 -1.23 9.49
CA ARG A 92 7.84 -1.68 10.14
C ARG A 92 7.98 -1.05 11.52
N TYR A 93 7.72 0.24 11.63
CA TYR A 93 7.79 0.96 12.89
C TYR A 93 6.79 0.41 13.92
N LEU A 94 5.58 0.11 13.49
CA LEU A 94 4.57 -0.50 14.36
C LEU A 94 5.00 -1.87 14.86
N GLN A 95 5.64 -2.68 14.01
CA GLN A 95 6.16 -3.99 14.41
C GLN A 95 7.26 -3.85 15.46
N GLU A 96 8.16 -2.89 15.30
CA GLU A 96 9.21 -2.61 16.27
C GLU A 96 8.63 -2.21 17.62
N LEU A 97 7.63 -1.35 17.63
CA LEU A 97 6.94 -0.95 18.87
C LEU A 97 6.27 -2.13 19.54
N SER A 98 5.66 -3.02 18.77
CA SER A 98 5.02 -4.23 19.33
C SER A 98 6.05 -5.14 19.99
N LEU A 99 7.22 -5.30 19.43
CA LEU A 99 8.31 -6.08 20.01
C LEU A 99 8.81 -5.49 21.32
N ILE A 100 8.85 -4.17 21.42
CA ILE A 100 9.27 -3.48 22.64
C ILE A 100 8.27 -3.70 23.78
N HIS A 101 7.00 -3.84 23.48
CA HIS A 101 5.94 -4.00 24.47
C HIS A 101 5.67 -5.43 24.87
N ILE A 102 6.27 -6.38 24.22
CA ILE A 102 6.19 -7.80 24.57
C ILE A 102 7.25 -8.15 25.60
#